data_f78085d11eebbabbbf3ebc4b46ddb514
#
_entry.id   f78085d11eebbabbbf3ebc4b46ddb514
#
_cell.length_a   1.000
_cell.length_b   1.000
_cell.length_c   1.000
_cell.angle_alpha   90.00
_cell.angle_beta   90.00
_cell.angle_gamma   90.00
#
_symmetry.space_group_name_H-M   'P 1'
#
loop_
_entity.id
_entity.type
_entity.pdbx_description
1 polymer ?
#
loop_
_entity_poly.entity_id
_entity_poly.type
_entity_poly.pdbx_seq_one_letter_code
_entity_poly.pdbx_strand_id
1 'polypeptide(L)'
;MKTNALVTEIIRGKWVLEMSAIPHFEKLANDFLKGNFKGTEINRQEFFASVDSSGTSSMNNGELKDQKRVVVLPITGIIPAYGDMCMLGADDYLQILRKLNNDDSIGAIVISGDGPGSSLDAINAFKTFKLEKKKPIVGLFNSCYSGYYWMKSLLCDYTYANFDVSSGFGSIGTLAMVMDSRKAMEKEG
;
A
#
# COMPACT_ATOMS: atom_id res chain seq x y z
N MET A 1 -3.37 -21.56 -20.15
CA MET A 1 -4.06 -20.75 -19.14
C MET A 1 -3.05 -19.75 -18.58
N LYS A 2 -3.18 -18.46 -18.84
CA LYS A 2 -2.30 -17.45 -18.22
C LYS A 2 -2.70 -17.37 -16.75
N THR A 3 -1.86 -17.84 -15.86
CA THR A 3 -2.09 -17.75 -14.42
C THR A 3 -2.04 -16.27 -14.06
N ASN A 4 -3.12 -15.73 -13.49
CA ASN A 4 -3.13 -14.36 -12.98
C ASN A 4 -2.10 -14.26 -11.84
N ALA A 5 -1.19 -13.29 -11.89
CA ALA A 5 -0.12 -13.13 -10.90
C ALA A 5 -0.70 -12.93 -9.49
N LEU A 6 -1.78 -12.15 -9.36
CA LEU A 6 -2.47 -11.95 -8.10
C LEU A 6 -3.07 -13.26 -7.53
N VAL A 7 -3.66 -14.12 -8.38
CA VAL A 7 -4.16 -15.44 -7.94
C VAL A 7 -3.02 -16.29 -7.37
N THR A 8 -1.87 -16.30 -8.04
CA THR A 8 -0.69 -17.03 -7.57
C THR A 8 -0.20 -16.48 -6.23
N GLU A 9 -0.21 -15.18 -6.07
CA GLU A 9 0.20 -14.49 -4.86
C GLU A 9 -0.79 -14.77 -3.70
N ILE A 10 -2.10 -14.77 -3.95
CA ILE A 10 -3.11 -15.12 -2.95
C ILE A 10 -2.90 -16.55 -2.44
N ILE A 11 -2.59 -17.51 -3.33
CA ILE A 11 -2.44 -18.92 -2.98
C ILE A 11 -1.10 -19.21 -2.30
N ARG A 12 0.00 -18.58 -2.72
CA ARG A 12 1.38 -18.93 -2.33
C ARG A 12 2.13 -17.80 -1.63
N GLY A 13 1.63 -16.59 -1.70
CA GLY A 13 2.27 -15.41 -1.14
C GLY A 13 2.28 -15.42 0.38
N LYS A 14 3.24 -14.72 0.94
CA LYS A 14 3.31 -14.43 2.36
C LYS A 14 2.74 -13.03 2.59
N TRP A 15 1.79 -12.94 3.49
CA TRP A 15 1.11 -11.70 3.80
C TRP A 15 1.47 -11.20 5.19
N VAL A 16 1.68 -9.93 5.32
CA VAL A 16 1.93 -9.23 6.57
C VAL A 16 0.80 -8.22 6.77
N LEU A 17 -0.15 -8.61 7.61
CA LEU A 17 -1.40 -7.89 7.84
C LEU A 17 -1.60 -7.65 9.34
N GLU A 18 -2.31 -6.60 9.66
CA GLU A 18 -2.85 -6.38 10.99
C GLU A 18 -3.89 -7.47 11.30
N MET A 19 -3.93 -7.93 12.56
CA MET A 19 -4.63 -9.16 12.93
C MET A 19 -6.15 -9.07 12.73
N SER A 20 -6.75 -7.91 12.97
CA SER A 20 -8.19 -7.70 12.76
C SER A 20 -8.60 -7.70 11.30
N ALA A 21 -7.67 -7.47 10.38
CA ALA A 21 -7.90 -7.48 8.95
C ALA A 21 -7.88 -8.89 8.34
N ILE A 22 -7.35 -9.89 9.04
CA ILE A 22 -7.20 -11.26 8.52
C ILE A 22 -8.55 -11.87 8.07
N PRO A 23 -9.63 -11.82 8.85
CA PRO A 23 -10.91 -12.40 8.41
C PRO A 23 -11.48 -11.72 7.17
N HIS A 24 -11.26 -10.41 7.04
CA HIS A 24 -11.68 -9.65 5.87
C HIS A 24 -10.85 -10.02 4.63
N PHE A 25 -9.54 -10.19 4.81
CA PHE A 25 -8.65 -10.65 3.75
C PHE A 25 -9.00 -12.07 3.28
N GLU A 26 -9.25 -13.01 4.20
CA GLU A 26 -9.64 -14.36 3.86
C GLU A 26 -10.94 -14.40 3.04
N LYS A 27 -11.92 -13.59 3.41
CA LYS A 27 -13.16 -13.47 2.64
C LYS A 27 -12.88 -12.93 1.23
N LEU A 28 -12.13 -11.85 1.13
CA LEU A 28 -11.77 -11.24 -0.15
C LEU A 28 -11.00 -12.21 -1.06
N ALA A 29 -10.03 -12.92 -0.49
CA ALA A 29 -9.25 -13.93 -1.21
C ALA A 29 -10.14 -15.09 -1.71
N ASN A 30 -11.05 -15.58 -0.87
CA ASN A 30 -12.01 -16.62 -1.25
C ASN A 30 -12.96 -16.16 -2.35
N ASP A 31 -13.50 -14.94 -2.27
CA ASP A 31 -14.37 -14.38 -3.29
C ASP A 31 -13.63 -14.22 -4.61
N PHE A 32 -12.37 -13.79 -4.57
CA PHE A 32 -11.52 -13.66 -5.75
C PHE A 32 -11.24 -15.02 -6.40
N LEU A 33 -10.84 -16.03 -5.61
CA LEU A 33 -10.53 -17.38 -6.09
C LEU A 33 -11.76 -18.09 -6.69
N LYS A 34 -12.95 -17.81 -6.16
CA LYS A 34 -14.23 -18.37 -6.65
C LYS A 34 -14.81 -17.60 -7.84
N GLY A 35 -14.18 -16.50 -8.27
CA GLY A 35 -14.70 -15.62 -9.31
C GLY A 35 -15.94 -14.82 -8.89
N ASN A 36 -16.20 -14.72 -7.60
CA ASN A 36 -17.32 -13.95 -7.03
C ASN A 36 -16.95 -12.51 -6.69
N PHE A 37 -15.68 -12.13 -6.85
CA PHE A 37 -15.21 -10.79 -6.56
C PHE A 37 -15.81 -9.79 -7.56
N LYS A 38 -16.56 -8.84 -7.03
CA LYS A 38 -17.20 -7.75 -7.78
C LYS A 38 -16.50 -6.44 -7.44
N GLY A 39 -15.27 -6.28 -7.86
CA GLY A 39 -14.56 -5.02 -7.77
C GLY A 39 -14.91 -4.10 -8.94
N THR A 40 -14.81 -2.80 -8.73
CA THR A 40 -14.85 -1.83 -9.82
C THR A 40 -13.52 -1.86 -10.56
N GLU A 41 -13.58 -1.93 -11.88
CA GLU A 41 -12.37 -1.88 -12.72
C GLU A 41 -11.65 -0.55 -12.51
N ILE A 42 -10.35 -0.60 -12.26
CA ILE A 42 -9.51 0.57 -12.06
C ILE A 42 -8.90 0.98 -13.39
N ASN A 43 -9.30 2.14 -13.90
CA ASN A 43 -8.62 2.76 -15.01
C ASN A 43 -7.29 3.37 -14.54
N ARG A 44 -6.20 2.65 -14.77
CA ARG A 44 -4.85 3.08 -14.35
C ARG A 44 -4.43 4.41 -14.94
N GLN A 45 -4.84 4.70 -16.17
CA GLN A 45 -4.51 5.97 -16.83
C GLN A 45 -5.20 7.14 -16.15
N GLU A 46 -6.48 6.99 -15.81
CA GLU A 46 -7.25 8.01 -15.07
C GLU A 46 -6.69 8.17 -13.64
N PHE A 47 -6.32 7.06 -12.99
CA PHE A 47 -5.68 7.12 -11.68
C PHE A 47 -4.35 7.89 -11.75
N PHE A 48 -3.50 7.61 -12.73
CA PHE A 48 -2.25 8.34 -12.95
C PHE A 48 -2.50 9.83 -13.23
N ALA A 49 -3.48 10.15 -14.07
CA ALA A 49 -3.84 11.53 -14.36
C ALA A 49 -4.37 12.26 -13.12
N SER A 50 -5.15 11.58 -12.27
CA SER A 50 -5.65 12.15 -11.02
C SER A 50 -4.53 12.45 -10.03
N VAL A 51 -3.54 11.57 -9.91
CA VAL A 51 -2.37 11.79 -9.07
C VAL A 51 -1.55 12.97 -9.59
N ASP A 52 -1.30 13.04 -10.89
CA ASP A 52 -0.55 14.13 -11.50
C ASP A 52 -1.27 15.48 -11.35
N SER A 53 -2.60 15.51 -11.53
CA SER A 53 -3.43 16.70 -11.37
C SER A 53 -3.61 17.15 -9.91
N SER A 54 -3.33 16.28 -8.93
CA SER A 54 -3.40 16.62 -7.50
C SER A 54 -2.34 17.64 -7.06
N GLY A 55 -1.36 17.88 -7.93
CA GLY A 55 -0.24 18.77 -7.63
C GLY A 55 -0.67 20.22 -7.45
N THR A 56 -0.43 20.74 -6.24
CA THR A 56 -0.59 22.17 -5.92
C THR A 56 0.75 22.87 -5.94
N SER A 57 0.80 24.04 -6.56
CA SER A 57 1.93 24.98 -6.44
C SER A 57 1.67 25.93 -5.30
N SER A 58 2.63 26.13 -4.42
CA SER A 58 2.51 27.16 -3.39
C SER A 58 2.60 28.54 -4.07
N MET A 59 1.55 29.35 -3.92
CA MET A 59 1.58 30.75 -4.36
C MET A 59 2.28 31.60 -3.29
N ASN A 60 3.51 32.03 -3.54
CA ASN A 60 4.10 33.14 -2.84
C ASN A 60 4.07 34.37 -3.75
N ASN A 61 3.30 35.38 -3.36
CA ASN A 61 3.28 36.75 -3.91
C ASN A 61 3.11 36.91 -5.44
N GLY A 62 2.29 36.08 -6.09
CA GLY A 62 1.84 36.35 -7.46
C GLY A 62 2.83 36.02 -8.58
N GLU A 63 4.03 35.51 -8.30
CA GLU A 63 5.00 35.10 -9.32
C GLU A 63 5.14 33.57 -9.35
N LEU A 64 4.65 32.96 -10.42
CA LEU A 64 4.70 31.50 -10.69
C LEU A 64 6.01 31.07 -11.37
N LYS A 65 7.10 31.79 -11.21
CA LYS A 65 8.39 31.37 -11.78
C LYS A 65 9.11 30.41 -10.84
N ASP A 66 9.35 29.18 -11.32
CA ASP A 66 10.16 28.12 -10.72
C ASP A 66 9.58 27.36 -9.51
N GLN A 67 8.28 27.39 -9.25
CA GLN A 67 7.71 26.61 -8.16
C GLN A 67 7.38 25.18 -8.60
N LYS A 68 8.08 24.21 -8.02
CA LYS A 68 7.78 22.79 -8.19
C LYS A 68 6.49 22.40 -7.47
N ARG A 69 5.72 21.53 -8.08
CA ARG A 69 4.45 21.01 -7.53
C ARG A 69 4.72 19.99 -6.43
N VAL A 70 3.80 19.87 -5.49
CA VAL A 70 3.72 18.77 -4.52
C VAL A 70 2.53 17.90 -4.91
N VAL A 71 2.77 16.63 -5.15
CA VAL A 71 1.77 15.67 -5.65
C VAL A 71 1.34 14.73 -4.54
N VAL A 72 0.05 14.40 -4.46
CA VAL A 72 -0.50 13.46 -3.49
C VAL A 72 -0.76 12.12 -4.17
N LEU A 73 -0.11 11.07 -3.65
CA LEU A 73 -0.32 9.68 -4.07
C LEU A 73 -1.15 8.95 -3.02
N PRO A 74 -2.43 8.65 -3.29
CA PRO A 74 -3.23 7.84 -2.40
C PRO A 74 -2.84 6.36 -2.52
N ILE A 75 -2.65 5.70 -1.37
CA ILE A 75 -2.42 4.26 -1.27
C ILE A 75 -3.36 3.72 -0.20
N THR A 76 -4.36 2.94 -0.60
CA THR A 76 -5.40 2.47 0.31
C THR A 76 -5.65 0.97 0.19
N GLY A 77 -6.08 0.35 1.29
CA GLY A 77 -6.41 -1.07 1.33
C GLY A 77 -5.19 -1.99 1.47
N ILE A 78 -5.35 -3.24 1.14
CA ILE A 78 -4.26 -4.24 1.16
C ILE A 78 -3.45 -4.11 -0.12
N ILE A 79 -2.12 -4.11 -0.03
CA ILE A 79 -1.24 -3.97 -1.20
C ILE A 79 -0.68 -5.35 -1.60
N PRO A 80 -1.11 -5.94 -2.70
CA PRO A 80 -0.44 -7.09 -3.32
C PRO A 80 0.86 -6.63 -4.04
N ALA A 81 1.73 -7.57 -4.38
CA ALA A 81 2.91 -7.26 -5.20
C ALA A 81 2.52 -6.87 -6.62
N TYR A 82 1.50 -7.55 -7.16
CA TYR A 82 1.03 -7.35 -8.53
C TYR A 82 -0.43 -6.92 -8.55
N GLY A 83 -0.70 -5.88 -9.31
CA GLY A 83 -2.06 -5.39 -9.52
C GLY A 83 -2.90 -6.29 -10.42
N ASP A 84 -4.21 -6.07 -10.39
CA ASP A 84 -5.24 -6.71 -11.21
C ASP A 84 -6.20 -5.63 -11.77
N MET A 85 -7.22 -6.02 -12.54
CA MET A 85 -8.19 -5.08 -13.11
C MET A 85 -8.89 -4.23 -12.03
N CYS A 86 -9.11 -4.78 -10.84
CA CYS A 86 -9.85 -4.14 -9.75
C CYS A 86 -8.98 -3.75 -8.54
N MET A 87 -7.66 -3.94 -8.61
CA MET A 87 -6.76 -3.67 -7.50
C MET A 87 -5.40 -3.21 -8.00
N LEU A 88 -4.89 -2.13 -7.41
CA LEU A 88 -3.52 -1.68 -7.66
C LEU A 88 -2.55 -2.49 -6.81
N GLY A 89 -1.43 -2.88 -7.41
CA GLY A 89 -0.34 -3.55 -6.74
C GLY A 89 0.85 -2.63 -6.47
N ALA A 90 1.83 -3.15 -5.76
CA ALA A 90 3.09 -2.45 -5.54
C ALA A 90 3.82 -2.14 -6.85
N ASP A 91 3.67 -2.97 -7.87
CA ASP A 91 4.20 -2.75 -9.23
C ASP A 91 3.58 -1.52 -9.90
N ASP A 92 2.27 -1.30 -9.77
CA ASP A 92 1.59 -0.11 -10.26
C ASP A 92 2.09 1.15 -9.51
N TYR A 93 2.10 1.10 -8.18
CA TYR A 93 2.59 2.23 -7.35
C TYR A 93 4.06 2.55 -7.63
N LEU A 94 4.88 1.54 -7.88
CA LEU A 94 6.28 1.72 -8.24
C LEU A 94 6.46 2.48 -9.57
N GLN A 95 5.63 2.16 -10.57
CA GLN A 95 5.64 2.88 -11.85
C GLN A 95 5.28 4.36 -11.65
N ILE A 96 4.25 4.64 -10.82
CA ILE A 96 3.87 6.02 -10.48
C ILE A 96 5.01 6.74 -9.78
N LEU A 97 5.54 6.14 -8.72
CA LEU A 97 6.63 6.72 -7.93
C LEU A 97 7.85 7.04 -8.80
N ARG A 98 8.21 6.16 -9.73
CA ARG A 98 9.32 6.40 -10.67
C ARG A 98 9.02 7.55 -11.62
N LYS A 99 7.80 7.64 -12.16
CA LYS A 99 7.39 8.77 -13.00
C LYS A 99 7.48 10.08 -12.24
N LEU A 100 6.89 10.16 -11.05
CA LEU A 100 6.92 11.37 -10.21
C LEU A 100 8.35 11.72 -9.77
N ASN A 101 9.18 10.73 -9.46
CA ASN A 101 10.57 10.91 -9.04
C ASN A 101 11.47 11.51 -10.15
N ASN A 102 11.13 11.25 -11.40
CA ASN A 102 11.90 11.73 -12.56
C ASN A 102 11.30 12.98 -13.23
N ASP A 103 10.15 13.46 -12.80
CA ASP A 103 9.53 14.68 -13.34
C ASP A 103 10.08 15.92 -12.62
N ASP A 104 10.83 16.77 -13.34
CA ASP A 104 11.49 17.95 -12.78
C ASP A 104 10.50 19.02 -12.29
N SER A 105 9.24 19.00 -12.75
CA SER A 105 8.20 19.90 -12.28
C SER A 105 7.68 19.54 -10.87
N ILE A 106 8.03 18.35 -10.37
CA ILE A 106 7.60 17.86 -9.04
C ILE A 106 8.74 18.06 -8.05
N GLY A 107 8.45 18.71 -6.93
CA GLY A 107 9.40 18.98 -5.84
C GLY A 107 9.32 17.95 -4.70
N ALA A 108 8.13 17.46 -4.41
CA ALA A 108 7.90 16.51 -3.33
C ALA A 108 6.66 15.63 -3.61
N ILE A 109 6.58 14.50 -2.93
CA ILE A 109 5.46 13.56 -2.99
C ILE A 109 4.87 13.41 -1.59
N VAL A 110 3.56 13.49 -1.47
CA VAL A 110 2.83 13.11 -0.25
C VAL A 110 2.16 11.77 -0.50
N ILE A 111 2.46 10.77 0.31
CA ILE A 111 1.72 9.51 0.33
C ILE A 111 0.58 9.66 1.33
N SER A 112 -0.66 9.64 0.82
CA SER A 112 -1.87 9.56 1.66
C SER A 112 -2.24 8.10 1.82
N GLY A 113 -1.93 7.52 2.98
CA GLY A 113 -2.01 6.08 3.21
C GLY A 113 -3.09 5.67 4.21
N ASP A 114 -3.78 4.57 3.90
CA ASP A 114 -4.72 3.93 4.82
C ASP A 114 -4.79 2.43 4.53
N GLY A 115 -4.19 1.62 5.39
CA GLY A 115 -4.21 0.19 5.15
C GLY A 115 -3.67 -0.70 6.26
N PRO A 116 -4.16 -1.96 6.26
CA PRO A 116 -3.85 -2.95 7.30
C PRO A 116 -2.58 -3.75 7.01
N GLY A 117 -1.98 -3.58 5.84
CA GLY A 117 -0.77 -4.32 5.48
C GLY A 117 -0.65 -4.63 3.99
N SER A 118 0.29 -5.51 3.68
CA SER A 118 0.65 -5.87 2.29
C SER A 118 1.11 -7.32 2.18
N SER A 119 1.33 -7.79 0.97
CA SER A 119 2.17 -8.97 0.78
C SER A 119 3.64 -8.66 1.10
N LEU A 120 4.40 -9.71 1.39
CA LEU A 120 5.83 -9.58 1.67
C LEU A 120 6.60 -9.16 0.41
N ASP A 121 6.15 -9.62 -0.76
CA ASP A 121 6.79 -9.31 -2.04
C ASP A 121 6.55 -7.85 -2.45
N ALA A 122 5.43 -7.24 -2.06
CA ALA A 122 5.19 -5.81 -2.23
C ALA A 122 6.26 -4.95 -1.53
N ILE A 123 6.72 -5.38 -0.36
CA ILE A 123 7.78 -4.68 0.39
C ILE A 123 9.09 -4.64 -0.40
N ASN A 124 9.42 -5.71 -1.13
CA ASN A 124 10.63 -5.76 -1.97
C ASN A 124 10.59 -4.72 -3.10
N ALA A 125 9.43 -4.47 -3.70
CA ALA A 125 9.27 -3.43 -4.71
C ALA A 125 9.59 -2.03 -4.13
N PHE A 126 9.06 -1.70 -2.97
CA PHE A 126 9.33 -0.42 -2.30
C PHE A 126 10.80 -0.29 -1.83
N LYS A 127 11.40 -1.40 -1.39
CA LYS A 127 12.84 -1.44 -1.05
C LYS A 127 13.71 -1.08 -2.26
N THR A 128 13.35 -1.56 -3.46
CA THR A 128 14.06 -1.21 -4.68
C THR A 128 13.94 0.28 -4.97
N PHE A 129 12.75 0.84 -4.88
CA PHE A 129 12.53 2.27 -5.12
C PHE A 129 13.30 3.17 -4.14
N LYS A 130 13.49 2.74 -2.89
CA LYS A 130 14.30 3.49 -1.91
C LYS A 130 15.70 3.83 -2.45
N LEU A 131 16.30 2.96 -3.24
CA LEU A 131 17.63 3.16 -3.83
C LEU A 131 17.59 4.15 -5.01
N GLU A 132 16.44 4.32 -5.65
CA GLU A 132 16.22 5.20 -6.79
C GLU A 132 15.70 6.59 -6.38
N LYS A 133 15.24 6.73 -5.13
CA LYS A 133 14.55 7.92 -4.62
C LYS A 133 15.45 9.16 -4.68
N LYS A 134 14.95 10.22 -5.31
CA LYS A 134 15.64 11.52 -5.46
C LYS A 134 14.92 12.66 -4.73
N LYS A 135 13.59 12.49 -4.51
CA LYS A 135 12.73 13.55 -3.99
C LYS A 135 12.27 13.25 -2.57
N PRO A 136 12.01 14.28 -1.77
CA PRO A 136 11.42 14.09 -0.46
C PRO A 136 10.01 13.49 -0.58
N ILE A 137 9.73 12.53 0.29
CA ILE A 137 8.42 11.88 0.41
C ILE A 137 7.93 12.04 1.84
N VAL A 138 6.74 12.58 1.98
CA VAL A 138 6.05 12.73 3.26
C VAL A 138 4.88 11.76 3.30
N GLY A 139 4.78 10.99 4.37
CA GLY A 139 3.65 10.10 4.62
C GLY A 139 2.61 10.75 5.53
N LEU A 140 1.35 10.71 5.12
CA LEU A 140 0.19 11.12 5.90
C LEU A 140 -0.75 9.92 6.00
N PHE A 141 -0.93 9.34 7.20
CA PHE A 141 -1.62 8.06 7.36
C PHE A 141 -2.81 8.13 8.31
N ASN A 142 -3.91 7.47 7.90
CA ASN A 142 -5.00 7.12 8.79
C ASN A 142 -4.66 5.83 9.54
N SER A 143 -4.39 4.76 8.79
CA SER A 143 -3.94 3.48 9.31
C SER A 143 -2.64 3.09 8.63
N CYS A 144 -1.65 2.73 9.42
CA CYS A 144 -0.33 2.34 8.91
C CYS A 144 0.15 1.11 9.67
N TYR A 145 -0.43 -0.05 9.30
CA TYR A 145 -0.17 -1.29 10.01
C TYR A 145 0.67 -2.28 9.19
N SER A 146 1.49 -3.05 9.87
CA SER A 146 2.20 -4.21 9.33
C SER A 146 2.98 -3.89 8.05
N GLY A 147 2.61 -4.41 6.88
CA GLY A 147 3.27 -4.13 5.60
C GLY A 147 3.31 -2.65 5.23
N TYR A 148 2.29 -1.86 5.60
CA TYR A 148 2.30 -0.40 5.44
C TYR A 148 3.37 0.27 6.28
N TYR A 149 3.61 -0.23 7.48
CA TYR A 149 4.67 0.31 8.33
C TYR A 149 6.05 0.12 7.70
N TRP A 150 6.28 -1.03 7.04
CA TRP A 150 7.48 -1.28 6.25
C TRP A 150 7.57 -0.33 5.04
N MET A 151 6.50 -0.20 4.26
CA MET A 151 6.42 0.71 3.12
C MET A 151 6.76 2.14 3.53
N LYS A 152 6.10 2.65 4.58
CA LYS A 152 6.38 3.98 5.13
C LYS A 152 7.85 4.16 5.51
N SER A 153 8.44 3.17 6.18
CA SER A 153 9.84 3.23 6.65
C SER A 153 10.85 3.18 5.50
N LEU A 154 10.45 2.63 4.35
CA LEU A 154 11.29 2.57 3.16
C LEU A 154 11.17 3.83 2.30
N LEU A 155 9.99 4.42 2.20
CA LEU A 155 9.68 5.50 1.26
C LEU A 155 9.71 6.89 1.89
N CYS A 156 9.14 7.05 3.10
CA CYS A 156 8.90 8.36 3.68
C CYS A 156 10.12 8.90 4.46
N ASP A 157 10.46 10.16 4.24
CA ASP A 157 11.44 10.89 5.04
C ASP A 157 10.82 11.38 6.35
N TYR A 158 9.55 11.80 6.27
CA TYR A 158 8.73 12.20 7.41
C TYR A 158 7.39 11.52 7.37
N THR A 159 6.81 11.27 8.56
CA THR A 159 5.51 10.61 8.67
C THR A 159 4.66 11.31 9.71
N TYR A 160 3.41 11.57 9.34
CA TYR A 160 2.42 12.21 10.19
C TYR A 160 1.15 11.37 10.27
N ALA A 161 0.47 11.45 11.39
CA ALA A 161 -0.89 10.99 11.55
C ALA A 161 -1.84 11.98 10.85
N ASN A 162 -2.80 11.48 10.09
CA ASN A 162 -3.79 12.34 9.44
C ASN A 162 -4.81 12.89 10.45
N PHE A 163 -5.10 12.11 11.49
CA PHE A 163 -5.97 12.49 12.59
C PHE A 163 -5.26 12.23 13.92
N ASP A 164 -5.37 13.15 14.86
CA ASP A 164 -4.77 13.07 16.18
C ASP A 164 -5.38 12.00 17.09
N VAL A 165 -6.66 11.65 16.87
CA VAL A 165 -7.42 10.71 17.71
C VAL A 165 -7.56 9.33 17.07
N SER A 166 -7.75 9.26 15.75
CA SER A 166 -8.15 8.01 15.07
C SER A 166 -7.06 7.37 14.22
N SER A 167 -5.95 8.06 13.96
CA SER A 167 -4.86 7.43 13.20
C SER A 167 -4.13 6.39 14.03
N GLY A 168 -3.82 5.25 13.41
CA GLY A 168 -3.16 4.13 14.07
C GLY A 168 -1.90 3.66 13.34
N PHE A 169 -0.85 3.37 14.13
CA PHE A 169 0.43 2.86 13.64
C PHE A 169 0.84 1.65 14.45
N GLY A 170 1.27 0.57 13.80
CA GLY A 170 1.72 -0.59 14.55
C GLY A 170 1.71 -1.91 13.78
N SER A 171 1.33 -2.97 14.50
CA SER A 171 1.39 -4.35 14.02
C SER A 171 2.79 -4.73 13.52
N ILE A 172 3.81 -4.37 14.33
CA ILE A 172 5.23 -4.62 14.04
C ILE A 172 5.64 -5.83 14.84
N GLY A 173 5.92 -6.94 14.16
CA GLY A 173 6.34 -8.17 14.78
C GLY A 173 5.61 -9.39 14.22
N THR A 174 5.95 -10.56 14.75
CA THR A 174 5.33 -11.83 14.39
C THR A 174 4.60 -12.39 15.59
N LEU A 175 3.35 -12.74 15.40
CA LEU A 175 2.51 -13.45 16.36
C LEU A 175 2.38 -14.91 15.92
N ALA A 176 2.61 -15.82 16.85
CA ALA A 176 2.30 -17.24 16.64
C ALA A 176 1.32 -17.69 17.73
N MET A 177 0.19 -18.24 17.31
CA MET A 177 -0.72 -18.94 18.21
C MET A 177 -0.45 -20.43 18.13
N VAL A 178 -0.16 -21.04 19.26
CA VAL A 178 -0.01 -22.49 19.38
C VAL A 178 -1.22 -23.02 20.15
N MET A 179 -2.02 -23.84 19.49
CA MET A 179 -3.15 -24.52 20.12
C MET A 179 -2.66 -25.86 20.67
N ASP A 180 -2.67 -26.01 21.99
CA ASP A 180 -2.41 -27.29 22.65
C ASP A 180 -3.73 -28.05 22.83
N SER A 181 -3.97 -29.01 21.96
CA SER A 181 -5.20 -29.83 21.98
C SER A 181 -5.07 -31.14 22.80
N ARG A 182 -3.92 -31.38 23.45
CA ARG A 182 -3.68 -32.64 24.19
C ARG A 182 -4.79 -32.98 25.18
N LYS A 183 -5.18 -32.00 26.01
CA LYS A 183 -6.25 -32.19 26.99
C LYS A 183 -7.64 -32.39 26.37
N ALA A 184 -7.87 -31.89 25.17
CA ALA A 184 -9.11 -32.16 24.45
C ALA A 184 -9.12 -33.60 23.91
N MET A 185 -8.01 -34.03 23.32
CA MET A 185 -7.83 -35.37 22.78
C MET A 185 -7.89 -36.43 23.87
N GLU A 186 -7.35 -36.18 25.08
CA GLU A 186 -7.46 -37.08 26.25
C GLU A 186 -8.92 -37.25 26.74
N LYS A 187 -9.80 -36.28 26.48
CA LYS A 187 -11.22 -36.39 26.84
C LYS A 187 -12.08 -37.13 25.80
N GLU A 188 -11.58 -37.18 24.58
CA GLU A 188 -12.26 -37.87 23.47
C GLU A 188 -11.89 -39.36 23.34
N GLY A 189 -10.86 -39.82 24.07
CA GLY A 189 -10.40 -41.19 24.12
C GLY A 189 -9.32 -41.52 23.10
#